data_e2f54c364ffd9d7ba35232659ce7bd29
#
_entry.id   e2f54c364ffd9d7ba35232659ce7bd29
#
_cell.length_a   1.000
_cell.length_b   1.000
_cell.length_c   1.000
_cell.angle_alpha   90.00
_cell.angle_beta   90.00
_cell.angle_gamma   90.00
#
_symmetry.space_group_name_H-M   'P 1'
#
loop_
_entity.id
_entity.type
_entity.pdbx_description
1 polymer ?
#
loop_
_entity_poly.entity_id
_entity_poly.type
_entity_poly.pdbx_seq_one_letter_code
_entity_poly.pdbx_strand_id
1 'polypeptide(L)'
;MKYDVVVESVQSELVAAVQTKVPIGGISAAWKPALDQVWVFLKASAKLQPGHNLFLYHHPEDRNEPMDIDFGVRVAQPFEREGNVQCIRTPAGEVARTVHVGPYDRLGDAHNAVHAWCAANGRKIGQASWKIYGDWNANPALLETTIRYLLV
;
A
#
# COMPACT_ATOMS: atom_id res chain seq x y z
N MET A 1 21.69 -3.25 -1.91
CA MET A 1 21.02 -3.03 -0.61
C MET A 1 20.44 -4.34 -0.11
N LYS A 2 20.66 -4.64 1.15
CA LYS A 2 20.11 -5.85 1.75
C LYS A 2 18.83 -5.54 2.52
N TYR A 3 17.78 -6.32 2.29
CA TYR A 3 16.48 -6.15 2.94
C TYR A 3 16.25 -7.23 3.98
N ASP A 4 15.77 -6.84 5.15
CA ASP A 4 15.31 -7.78 6.17
C ASP A 4 13.84 -8.07 5.93
N VAL A 5 13.53 -9.32 5.60
CA VAL A 5 12.15 -9.75 5.41
C VAL A 5 11.73 -10.58 6.62
N VAL A 6 10.64 -10.17 7.25
CA VAL A 6 10.10 -10.86 8.43
C VAL A 6 8.64 -11.22 8.21
N VAL A 7 8.19 -12.29 8.85
CA VAL A 7 6.79 -12.67 8.89
C VAL A 7 6.18 -12.17 10.18
N GLU A 8 5.07 -11.47 10.08
CA GLU A 8 4.34 -10.96 11.24
C GLU A 8 2.84 -11.08 11.03
N SER A 9 2.09 -11.16 12.12
CA SER A 9 0.63 -11.10 12.09
C SER A 9 0.19 -9.66 12.22
N VAL A 10 -0.70 -9.22 11.33
CA VAL A 10 -1.23 -7.86 11.34
C VAL A 10 -2.73 -7.87 11.47
N GLN A 11 -3.26 -6.82 12.09
CA GLN A 11 -4.69 -6.57 12.16
C GLN A 11 -5.11 -5.67 10.99
N SER A 12 -6.38 -5.74 10.64
CA SER A 12 -6.99 -4.88 9.65
C SER A 12 -6.95 -3.42 10.11
N GLU A 13 -6.61 -2.51 9.20
CA GLU A 13 -6.57 -1.07 9.43
C GLU A 13 -7.57 -0.37 8.54
N LEU A 14 -8.14 0.75 9.03
CA LEU A 14 -9.06 1.59 8.26
C LEU A 14 -8.29 2.52 7.33
N VAL A 15 -8.79 2.64 6.10
CA VAL A 15 -8.19 3.48 5.07
C VAL A 15 -9.29 4.24 4.32
N ALA A 16 -9.12 5.55 4.18
CA ALA A 16 -9.93 6.35 3.26
C ALA A 16 -9.28 6.23 1.88
N ALA A 17 -10.00 5.72 0.89
CA ALA A 17 -9.39 5.38 -0.40
C ALA A 17 -10.30 5.63 -1.59
N VAL A 18 -9.66 5.92 -2.72
CA VAL A 18 -10.28 5.89 -4.06
C VAL A 18 -9.74 4.67 -4.79
N GLN A 19 -10.64 3.76 -5.17
CA GLN A 19 -10.25 2.57 -5.94
C GLN A 19 -10.19 2.91 -7.41
N THR A 20 -9.11 2.51 -8.05
CA THR A 20 -8.87 2.75 -9.48
C THR A 20 -8.40 1.45 -10.13
N LYS A 21 -8.99 1.13 -11.28
CA LYS A 21 -8.53 0.02 -12.12
C LYS A 21 -7.35 0.52 -12.95
N VAL A 22 -6.16 -0.05 -12.71
CA VAL A 22 -4.91 0.46 -13.27
C VAL A 22 -4.33 -0.57 -14.26
N PRO A 23 -4.13 -0.18 -15.52
CA PRO A 23 -3.47 -1.07 -16.48
C PRO A 23 -1.99 -1.24 -16.16
N ILE A 24 -1.38 -2.27 -16.72
CA ILE A 24 0.05 -2.52 -16.58
C ILE A 24 0.84 -1.27 -16.95
N GLY A 25 1.75 -0.87 -16.06
CA GLY A 25 2.57 0.32 -16.24
C GLY A 25 1.84 1.64 -16.01
N GLY A 26 0.57 1.62 -15.57
CA GLY A 26 -0.24 2.83 -15.39
C GLY A 26 -0.22 3.45 -14.00
N ILE A 27 0.49 2.87 -13.04
CA ILE A 27 0.47 3.34 -11.63
C ILE A 27 0.96 4.78 -11.51
N SER A 28 2.03 5.14 -12.22
CA SER A 28 2.62 6.47 -12.14
C SER A 28 1.66 7.58 -12.58
N ALA A 29 0.73 7.28 -13.50
CA ALA A 29 -0.27 8.24 -13.95
C ALA A 29 -1.55 8.24 -13.10
N ALA A 30 -1.84 7.13 -12.43
CA ALA A 30 -3.12 6.92 -11.73
C ALA A 30 -3.12 7.39 -10.28
N TRP A 31 -1.99 7.30 -9.57
CA TRP A 31 -1.98 7.48 -8.11
C TRP A 31 -2.32 8.89 -7.65
N LYS A 32 -1.79 9.91 -8.33
CA LYS A 32 -1.94 11.28 -7.85
C LYS A 32 -3.38 11.81 -7.94
N PRO A 33 -4.09 11.68 -9.07
CA PRO A 33 -5.48 12.12 -9.12
C PRO A 33 -6.38 11.41 -8.10
N ALA A 34 -6.17 10.13 -7.88
CA ALA A 34 -6.93 9.35 -6.89
C ALA A 34 -6.62 9.83 -5.47
N LEU A 35 -5.34 9.93 -5.12
CA LEU A 35 -4.92 10.34 -3.78
C LEU A 35 -5.31 11.79 -3.46
N ASP A 36 -5.26 12.69 -4.44
CA ASP A 36 -5.67 14.08 -4.26
C ASP A 36 -7.14 14.16 -3.83
N GLN A 37 -8.01 13.32 -4.37
CA GLN A 37 -9.42 13.27 -3.97
C GLN A 37 -9.57 12.87 -2.50
N VAL A 38 -8.76 11.92 -2.05
CA VAL A 38 -8.76 11.48 -0.64
C VAL A 38 -8.35 12.62 0.29
N TRP A 39 -7.29 13.35 -0.05
CA TRP A 39 -6.81 14.44 0.78
C TRP A 39 -7.76 15.64 0.79
N VAL A 40 -8.45 15.94 -0.29
CA VAL A 40 -9.50 16.96 -0.31
C VAL A 40 -10.61 16.60 0.68
N PHE A 41 -11.05 15.34 0.68
CA PHE A 41 -12.05 14.84 1.63
C PHE A 41 -11.55 14.94 3.08
N LEU A 42 -10.31 14.51 3.33
CA LEU A 42 -9.74 14.47 4.69
C LEU A 42 -9.53 15.86 5.29
N LYS A 43 -9.22 16.87 4.47
CA LYS A 43 -9.10 18.25 4.95
C LYS A 43 -10.39 18.77 5.55
N ALA A 44 -11.54 18.29 5.08
CA ALA A 44 -12.85 18.64 5.61
C ALA A 44 -13.31 17.68 6.72
N SER A 45 -12.51 16.67 7.09
CA SER A 45 -12.90 15.59 7.99
C SER A 45 -11.80 15.31 9.04
N ALA A 46 -11.34 16.36 9.72
CA ALA A 46 -10.20 16.27 10.67
C ALA A 46 -10.44 15.26 11.81
N LYS A 47 -11.69 14.99 12.18
CA LYS A 47 -12.04 13.99 13.18
C LYS A 47 -11.58 12.58 12.86
N LEU A 48 -11.32 12.30 11.58
CA LEU A 48 -10.84 11.00 11.13
C LEU A 48 -9.37 10.76 11.43
N GLN A 49 -8.63 11.78 11.86
CA GLN A 49 -7.22 11.73 12.23
C GLN A 49 -6.36 11.05 11.15
N PRO A 50 -6.19 11.70 9.99
CA PRO A 50 -5.43 11.11 8.88
C PRO A 50 -3.99 10.79 9.29
N GLY A 51 -3.54 9.61 8.89
CA GLY A 51 -2.17 9.15 9.08
C GLY A 51 -1.38 9.15 7.76
N HIS A 52 -0.56 8.14 7.59
CA HIS A 52 0.28 8.00 6.39
C HIS A 52 -0.52 7.53 5.18
N ASN A 53 -0.04 7.85 3.99
CA ASN A 53 -0.57 7.30 2.74
C ASN A 53 -0.37 5.78 2.74
N LEU A 54 -1.39 5.08 2.24
CA LEU A 54 -1.37 3.62 2.13
C LEU A 54 -2.03 3.23 0.80
N PHE A 55 -1.28 2.48 -0.02
CA PHE A 55 -1.79 1.96 -1.30
C PHE A 55 -1.96 0.45 -1.18
N LEU A 56 -3.20 -0.02 -1.37
CA LEU A 56 -3.54 -1.44 -1.30
C LEU A 56 -3.74 -1.99 -2.72
N TYR A 57 -2.94 -2.99 -3.07
CA TYR A 57 -2.94 -3.62 -4.39
C TYR A 57 -3.68 -4.94 -4.33
N HIS A 58 -4.68 -5.10 -5.21
CA HIS A 58 -5.40 -6.35 -5.40
C HIS A 58 -4.84 -7.03 -6.64
N HIS A 59 -3.97 -8.01 -6.44
CA HIS A 59 -3.26 -8.68 -7.53
C HIS A 59 -4.21 -9.58 -8.29
N PRO A 60 -4.39 -9.39 -9.63
CA PRO A 60 -5.21 -10.29 -10.43
C PRO A 60 -4.52 -11.65 -10.60
N GLU A 61 -5.30 -12.69 -10.86
CA GLU A 61 -4.74 -14.02 -11.16
C GLU A 61 -3.89 -13.99 -12.43
N ASP A 62 -4.35 -13.28 -13.45
CA ASP A 62 -3.62 -13.07 -14.70
C ASP A 62 -2.86 -11.74 -14.60
N ARG A 63 -1.53 -11.83 -14.69
CA ARG A 63 -0.64 -10.66 -14.62
C ARG A 63 -0.85 -9.67 -15.75
N ASN A 64 -1.49 -10.07 -16.84
CA ASN A 64 -1.77 -9.20 -17.98
C ASN A 64 -3.06 -8.39 -17.80
N GLU A 65 -3.86 -8.70 -16.79
CA GLU A 65 -5.08 -7.95 -16.51
C GLU A 65 -4.79 -6.68 -15.72
N PRO A 66 -5.63 -5.64 -15.88
CA PRO A 66 -5.56 -4.46 -15.01
C PRO A 66 -5.72 -4.82 -13.54
N MET A 67 -5.08 -4.06 -12.68
CA MET A 67 -5.09 -4.28 -11.23
C MET A 67 -5.99 -3.24 -10.57
N ASP A 68 -6.81 -3.69 -9.62
CA ASP A 68 -7.53 -2.76 -8.75
C ASP A 68 -6.59 -2.29 -7.64
N ILE A 69 -6.47 -0.98 -7.49
CA ILE A 69 -5.63 -0.37 -6.47
C ILE A 69 -6.46 0.60 -5.67
N ASP A 70 -6.40 0.49 -4.35
CA ASP A 70 -6.96 1.47 -3.43
C ASP A 70 -5.86 2.47 -3.06
N PHE A 71 -5.94 3.66 -3.62
CA PHE A 71 -5.03 4.75 -3.27
C PHE A 71 -5.60 5.49 -2.09
N GLY A 72 -4.94 5.47 -0.94
CA GLY A 72 -5.56 5.96 0.26
C GLY A 72 -4.64 6.51 1.32
N VAL A 73 -5.28 6.83 2.45
CA VAL A 73 -4.67 7.37 3.66
C VAL A 73 -5.26 6.65 4.85
N ARG A 74 -4.41 6.21 5.78
CA ARG A 74 -4.88 5.57 7.02
C ARG A 74 -5.70 6.58 7.83
N VAL A 75 -6.81 6.09 8.42
CA VAL A 75 -7.67 6.90 9.30
C VAL A 75 -7.97 6.14 10.59
N ALA A 76 -8.31 6.88 11.65
CA ALA A 76 -8.57 6.29 12.96
C ALA A 76 -10.03 5.89 13.17
N GLN A 77 -10.94 6.44 12.37
CA GLN A 77 -12.38 6.26 12.55
C GLN A 77 -13.05 5.83 11.24
N PRO A 78 -14.09 4.97 11.30
CA PRO A 78 -14.87 4.69 10.10
C PRO A 78 -15.70 5.90 9.71
N PHE A 79 -16.08 5.95 8.43
CA PHE A 79 -16.91 7.02 7.87
C PHE A 79 -17.76 6.46 6.74
N GLU A 80 -18.81 7.20 6.38
CA GLU A 80 -19.66 6.85 5.25
C GLU A 80 -19.01 7.33 3.94
N ARG A 81 -19.19 6.55 2.89
CA ARG A 81 -18.68 6.89 1.55
C ARG A 81 -19.14 8.28 1.14
N GLU A 82 -18.22 9.08 0.60
CA GLU A 82 -18.50 10.37 0.01
C GLU A 82 -17.87 10.45 -1.39
N GLY A 83 -18.70 10.53 -2.42
CA GLY A 83 -18.24 10.52 -3.80
C GLY A 83 -17.47 9.23 -4.10
N ASN A 84 -16.23 9.38 -4.56
CA ASN A 84 -15.34 8.25 -4.86
C ASN A 84 -14.52 7.78 -3.66
N VAL A 85 -14.61 8.50 -2.52
CA VAL A 85 -13.83 8.15 -1.32
C VAL A 85 -14.62 7.18 -0.46
N GLN A 86 -14.07 5.99 -0.24
CA GLN A 86 -14.69 4.93 0.55
C GLN A 86 -13.84 4.62 1.77
N CYS A 87 -14.49 4.11 2.82
CA CYS A 87 -13.81 3.52 3.95
C CYS A 87 -13.57 2.04 3.66
N ILE A 88 -12.31 1.67 3.55
CA ILE A 88 -11.93 0.28 3.33
C ILE A 88 -11.09 -0.23 4.49
N ARG A 89 -10.84 -1.54 4.50
CA ARG A 89 -9.97 -2.19 5.50
C ARG A 89 -8.87 -2.96 4.80
N THR A 90 -7.67 -2.90 5.36
CA THR A 90 -6.59 -3.77 4.92
C THR A 90 -6.86 -5.20 5.39
N PRO A 91 -6.29 -6.22 4.72
CA PRO A 91 -6.42 -7.60 5.18
C PRO A 91 -5.77 -7.81 6.55
N ALA A 92 -6.35 -8.72 7.34
CA ALA A 92 -5.76 -9.23 8.57
C ALA A 92 -5.14 -10.60 8.29
N GLY A 93 -4.05 -10.93 8.97
CA GLY A 93 -3.40 -12.23 8.86
C GLY A 93 -1.89 -12.13 8.85
N GLU A 94 -1.22 -13.18 8.39
CA GLU A 94 0.23 -13.18 8.27
C GLU A 94 0.69 -12.47 7.01
N VAL A 95 1.72 -11.65 7.15
CA VAL A 95 2.35 -10.94 6.04
C VAL A 95 3.85 -11.16 6.04
N ALA A 96 4.46 -11.12 4.86
CA ALA A 96 5.88 -10.93 4.71
C ALA A 96 6.14 -9.43 4.58
N ARG A 97 6.93 -8.86 5.48
CA ARG A 97 7.18 -7.43 5.58
C ARG A 97 8.63 -7.10 5.39
N THR A 98 8.90 -6.03 4.67
CA THR A 98 10.21 -5.39 4.66
C THR A 98 10.04 -3.86 4.66
N VAL A 99 11.11 -3.15 5.02
CA VAL A 99 11.13 -1.69 4.97
C VAL A 99 12.19 -1.27 3.96
N HIS A 100 11.78 -0.43 3.02
CA HIS A 100 12.68 0.21 2.07
C HIS A 100 13.08 1.57 2.61
N VAL A 101 14.37 1.82 2.74
CA VAL A 101 14.92 3.14 3.10
C VAL A 101 15.63 3.67 1.87
N GLY A 102 15.12 4.74 1.29
CA GLY A 102 15.66 5.33 0.08
C GLY A 102 14.61 5.86 -0.89
N PRO A 103 15.03 6.27 -2.09
CA PRO A 103 14.13 6.86 -3.08
C PRO A 103 13.02 5.89 -3.52
N TYR A 104 11.86 6.42 -3.87
CA TYR A 104 10.71 5.63 -4.29
C TYR A 104 10.93 4.90 -5.62
N ASP A 105 11.82 5.39 -6.47
CA ASP A 105 12.14 4.74 -7.75
C ASP A 105 12.92 3.42 -7.57
N ARG A 106 13.38 3.12 -6.34
CA ARG A 106 14.06 1.88 -6.01
C ARG A 106 13.18 0.90 -5.23
N LEU A 107 11.88 1.18 -5.08
CA LEU A 107 10.95 0.28 -4.38
C LEU A 107 10.87 -1.10 -5.03
N GLY A 108 11.09 -1.22 -6.32
CA GLY A 108 11.14 -2.50 -7.01
C GLY A 108 12.13 -3.48 -6.42
N ASP A 109 13.27 -2.99 -5.93
CA ASP A 109 14.29 -3.83 -5.29
C ASP A 109 13.74 -4.49 -4.02
N ALA A 110 12.97 -3.74 -3.23
CA ALA A 110 12.34 -4.25 -2.00
C ALA A 110 11.26 -5.28 -2.31
N HIS A 111 10.43 -5.05 -3.33
CA HIS A 111 9.43 -6.02 -3.78
C HIS A 111 10.08 -7.33 -4.21
N ASN A 112 11.16 -7.24 -5.00
CA ASN A 112 11.90 -8.41 -5.45
C ASN A 112 12.50 -9.18 -4.28
N ALA A 113 12.98 -8.49 -3.26
CA ALA A 113 13.53 -9.12 -2.06
C ALA A 113 12.46 -9.93 -1.30
N VAL A 114 11.24 -9.41 -1.18
CA VAL A 114 10.13 -10.14 -0.54
C VAL A 114 9.79 -11.39 -1.33
N HIS A 115 9.66 -11.29 -2.65
CA HIS A 115 9.37 -12.43 -3.52
C HIS A 115 10.44 -13.51 -3.41
N ALA A 116 11.71 -13.12 -3.46
CA ALA A 116 12.83 -14.05 -3.34
C ALA A 116 12.86 -14.75 -1.97
N TRP A 117 12.61 -14.00 -0.90
CA TRP A 117 12.57 -14.54 0.45
C TRP A 117 11.44 -15.57 0.60
N CYS A 118 10.25 -15.25 0.12
CA CYS A 118 9.10 -16.16 0.19
C CYS A 118 9.37 -17.45 -0.59
N ALA A 119 9.93 -17.34 -1.79
CA ALA A 119 10.30 -18.51 -2.59
C ALA A 119 11.33 -19.39 -1.86
N ALA A 120 12.34 -18.79 -1.26
CA ALA A 120 13.40 -19.50 -0.55
C ALA A 120 12.92 -20.17 0.74
N ASN A 121 11.85 -19.64 1.36
CA ASN A 121 11.33 -20.11 2.64
C ASN A 121 10.01 -20.89 2.52
N GLY A 122 9.60 -21.25 1.31
CA GLY A 122 8.39 -22.03 1.09
C GLY A 122 7.11 -21.33 1.48
N ARG A 123 7.08 -19.99 1.47
CA ARG A 123 5.89 -19.21 1.80
C ARG A 123 5.20 -18.76 0.51
N LYS A 124 3.89 -18.86 0.51
CA LYS A 124 3.09 -18.51 -0.67
C LYS A 124 2.46 -17.14 -0.49
N ILE A 125 2.70 -16.25 -1.46
CA ILE A 125 2.11 -14.92 -1.50
C ILE A 125 0.66 -15.05 -1.98
N GLY A 126 -0.25 -14.36 -1.28
CA GLY A 126 -1.66 -14.27 -1.65
C GLY A 126 -1.92 -13.18 -2.70
N GLN A 127 -3.16 -12.71 -2.75
CA GLN A 127 -3.61 -11.78 -3.79
C GLN A 127 -3.63 -10.32 -3.35
N ALA A 128 -3.02 -9.99 -2.22
CA ALA A 128 -2.97 -8.61 -1.75
C ALA A 128 -1.59 -8.24 -1.24
N SER A 129 -1.20 -7.01 -1.53
CA SER A 129 -0.03 -6.38 -0.92
C SER A 129 -0.34 -4.91 -0.70
N TRP A 130 0.37 -4.28 0.23
CA TRP A 130 0.20 -2.84 0.43
C TRP A 130 1.49 -2.19 0.85
N LYS A 131 1.58 -0.90 0.54
CA LYS A 131 2.69 -0.03 0.93
C LYS A 131 2.18 1.05 1.86
N ILE A 132 2.93 1.28 2.93
CA ILE A 132 2.68 2.40 3.84
C ILE A 132 3.86 3.34 3.71
N TYR A 133 3.59 4.53 3.20
CA TYR A 133 4.61 5.56 3.02
C TYR A 133 4.84 6.26 4.35
N GLY A 134 6.10 6.30 4.81
CA GLY A 134 6.48 7.01 6.03
C GLY A 134 6.46 8.52 5.86
N ASP A 135 7.01 9.21 6.84
CA ASP A 135 7.07 10.68 6.80
C ASP A 135 7.91 11.15 5.61
N TRP A 136 7.43 12.22 4.98
CA TRP A 136 8.17 12.81 3.87
C TRP A 136 9.48 13.42 4.36
N ASN A 137 10.53 13.27 3.57
CA ASN A 137 11.84 13.84 3.84
C ASN A 137 12.39 14.46 2.56
N ALA A 138 12.94 15.66 2.66
CA ALA A 138 13.55 16.35 1.52
C ALA A 138 14.78 15.60 0.97
N ASN A 139 15.45 14.79 1.82
CA ASN A 139 16.51 13.91 1.38
C ASN A 139 15.92 12.55 1.02
N PRO A 140 15.85 12.19 -0.28
CA PRO A 140 15.24 10.91 -0.69
C PRO A 140 15.91 9.68 -0.08
N ALA A 141 17.17 9.76 0.29
CA ALA A 141 17.88 8.64 0.93
C ALA A 141 17.31 8.27 2.31
N LEU A 142 16.54 9.17 2.93
CA LEU A 142 15.94 8.98 4.25
C LEU A 142 14.46 8.62 4.21
N LEU A 143 13.86 8.52 3.02
CA LEU A 143 12.45 8.11 2.89
C LEU A 143 12.30 6.66 3.30
N GLU A 144 11.26 6.34 4.07
CA GLU A 144 10.94 4.99 4.49
C GLU A 144 9.59 4.55 3.93
N THR A 145 9.54 3.34 3.38
CA THR A 145 8.31 2.73 2.88
C THR A 145 8.22 1.31 3.40
N THR A 146 7.14 0.99 4.10
CA THR A 146 6.88 -0.36 4.57
C THR A 146 6.10 -1.10 3.49
N ILE A 147 6.57 -2.31 3.16
CA ILE A 147 5.94 -3.19 2.16
C ILE A 147 5.47 -4.44 2.86
N ARG A 148 4.19 -4.80 2.64
CA ARG A 148 3.56 -5.99 3.20
C ARG A 148 2.92 -6.80 2.09
N TYR A 149 3.19 -8.11 2.08
CA TYR A 149 2.55 -9.08 1.20
C TYR A 149 1.75 -10.06 2.04
N LEU A 150 0.46 -10.15 1.77
CA LEU A 150 -0.40 -11.12 2.46
C LEU A 150 0.03 -12.54 2.08
N LEU A 151 0.21 -13.39 3.08
CA LEU A 151 0.58 -14.79 2.89
C LEU A 151 -0.66 -15.68 2.98
N VAL A 152 -0.63 -16.77 2.25
CA VAL A 152 -1.68 -17.79 2.29
C VAL A 152 -1.14 -19.09 2.87
#